data_0bd5ce5d7f27b9b23fbb2ba08c26a897
#
_entry.id   0bd5ce5d7f27b9b23fbb2ba08c26a897
#
_cell.length_a   1.000
_cell.length_b   1.000
_cell.length_c   1.000
_cell.angle_alpha   90.00
_cell.angle_beta   90.00
_cell.angle_gamma   90.00
#
_symmetry.space_group_name_H-M   'P 1'
#
loop_
_entity.id
_entity.type
_entity.pdbx_description
1 polymer ?
#
loop_
_entity_poly.entity_id
_entity_poly.type
_entity_poly.pdbx_seq_one_letter_code
_entity_poly.pdbx_strand_id
1 'polypeptide(L)'
;MSFTLFRKKTEKKASEKRLDTQSNSKTELAHHAFFNDLFKKEYKRLAEAGQTYLDFTGGNLHGQSQLDEHFKLLSNQVLGNPHSTNPSSQLATVLVEDARQKVLSFFNASDDYYCVFTQNASGALKIVGECYPFEQDSFFLLLSDNHNSVNGIREYATNRGASFKYTSLQYEDLRIAEDELNQDLDAHADAKNKLFAFPAQSNVSGVKHDLNWIAKAQEKGWDVLLDAAAFVPTSKLNLTEFKPDFVSVSFYKIFGYPTGLGCLLVKKSKFNKLVKRWFAGGTVTLASVNAAHHYLANNHERFENGTIDYLGIPAIKIGLDYIESIGMSRINERITDLINYLYQQLGDLKHDNGNNLIKIFGPIDRQLVGGTLIMNFFDPEGKPYPFEKIEEMANKQLISIRSGCFCNPGIDEINNCVTTDELSGYFTSRDNGNYNEMVEFLQKMRGATRVSVGIATREKDLETFIYFTKSLLNRPCSF
;
A
#
# COMPACT_ATOMS: atom_id res chain seq x y z
N MET A 1 -31.19 31.52 44.01
CA MET A 1 -31.91 30.24 44.21
C MET A 1 -32.14 29.61 42.84
N SER A 2 -31.83 28.32 42.70
CA SER A 2 -32.09 27.44 41.56
C SER A 2 -31.09 27.46 40.41
N PHE A 3 -29.95 26.78 40.65
CA PHE A 3 -29.07 26.24 39.55
C PHE A 3 -28.33 24.99 40.06
N THR A 4 -28.99 24.06 40.72
CA THR A 4 -28.31 22.85 41.32
C THR A 4 -29.11 21.55 41.15
N LEU A 5 -29.97 21.43 40.14
CA LEU A 5 -30.82 20.23 40.00
C LEU A 5 -30.73 19.49 38.65
N PHE A 6 -29.82 19.90 37.72
CA PHE A 6 -29.69 19.22 36.41
C PHE A 6 -28.43 18.39 36.24
N ARG A 7 -27.54 18.33 37.25
CA ARG A 7 -26.25 17.60 37.13
C ARG A 7 -26.24 16.18 37.76
N LYS A 8 -27.34 15.73 38.34
CA LYS A 8 -27.41 14.38 38.99
C LYS A 8 -28.22 13.32 38.24
N LYS A 9 -28.75 13.60 37.05
CA LYS A 9 -29.52 12.60 36.27
C LYS A 9 -28.77 12.03 35.04
N THR A 10 -27.62 12.59 34.67
CA THR A 10 -26.83 12.13 33.53
C THR A 10 -25.71 11.14 33.93
N GLU A 11 -25.28 11.14 35.19
CA GLU A 11 -24.22 10.21 35.65
C GLU A 11 -24.74 8.83 36.05
N LYS A 12 -26.07 8.64 36.23
CA LYS A 12 -26.65 7.34 36.61
C LYS A 12 -27.08 6.46 35.43
N LYS A 13 -26.99 6.97 34.17
CA LYS A 13 -27.25 6.18 32.95
C LYS A 13 -26.00 5.72 32.21
N ALA A 14 -24.82 6.17 32.61
CA ALA A 14 -23.54 5.75 32.04
C ALA A 14 -22.87 4.59 32.79
N SER A 15 -23.32 4.25 34.01
CA SER A 15 -22.75 3.17 34.81
C SER A 15 -23.47 1.83 34.72
N GLU A 16 -24.68 1.76 34.11
CA GLU A 16 -25.44 0.50 33.97
C GLU A 16 -25.33 -0.19 32.60
N LYS A 17 -24.43 0.28 31.70
CA LYS A 17 -24.17 -0.38 30.40
C LYS A 17 -22.78 -1.03 30.32
N ARG A 18 -22.13 -1.31 31.44
CA ARG A 18 -20.79 -1.92 31.50
C ARG A 18 -20.72 -3.26 32.24
N LEU A 19 -21.79 -4.01 32.30
CA LEU A 19 -21.77 -5.35 32.89
C LEU A 19 -22.81 -6.18 32.13
N ASP A 20 -22.43 -6.77 31.02
CA ASP A 20 -22.90 -8.06 30.51
C ASP A 20 -22.34 -8.29 29.11
N THR A 21 -21.05 -8.67 28.97
CA THR A 21 -20.55 -9.42 27.85
C THR A 21 -19.33 -10.25 28.26
N GLN A 22 -19.53 -11.16 29.22
CA GLN A 22 -18.73 -12.36 29.29
C GLN A 22 -19.63 -13.53 28.90
N SER A 23 -19.94 -13.65 27.63
CA SER A 23 -20.30 -14.93 27.03
C SER A 23 -19.13 -15.34 26.17
N ASN A 24 -18.42 -16.37 26.57
CA ASN A 24 -17.46 -17.13 25.78
C ASN A 24 -18.14 -17.81 24.59
N SER A 25 -18.71 -17.07 23.63
CA SER A 25 -18.98 -17.55 22.30
C SER A 25 -17.81 -17.07 21.44
N LYS A 26 -16.93 -17.96 20.96
CA LYS A 26 -16.03 -17.68 19.85
C LYS A 26 -16.89 -17.07 18.73
N THR A 27 -16.81 -15.76 18.54
CA THR A 27 -17.49 -15.11 17.43
C THR A 27 -16.86 -15.67 16.16
N GLU A 28 -17.63 -16.39 15.39
CA GLU A 28 -17.15 -16.96 14.13
C GLU A 28 -16.74 -15.81 13.21
N LEU A 29 -15.49 -15.82 12.75
CA LEU A 29 -14.97 -14.78 11.84
C LEU A 29 -15.76 -14.79 10.53
N ALA A 30 -15.97 -13.61 9.94
CA ALA A 30 -16.75 -13.45 8.73
C ALA A 30 -16.30 -14.43 7.63
N HIS A 31 -17.27 -15.13 7.05
CA HIS A 31 -17.07 -16.09 5.94
C HIS A 31 -16.09 -17.24 6.26
N HIS A 32 -15.98 -17.65 7.54
CA HIS A 32 -15.00 -18.65 7.99
C HIS A 32 -15.00 -19.94 7.16
N ALA A 33 -16.18 -20.56 6.92
CA ALA A 33 -16.28 -21.77 6.13
C ALA A 33 -15.76 -21.59 4.70
N PHE A 34 -16.15 -20.49 4.04
CA PHE A 34 -15.73 -20.18 2.67
C PHE A 34 -14.20 -20.04 2.57
N PHE A 35 -13.55 -19.26 3.46
CA PHE A 35 -12.11 -19.06 3.41
C PHE A 35 -11.31 -20.29 3.82
N ASN A 36 -11.85 -21.16 4.68
CA ASN A 36 -11.23 -22.46 4.98
C ASN A 36 -11.24 -23.39 3.76
N ASP A 37 -12.33 -23.42 3.00
CA ASP A 37 -12.39 -24.25 1.79
C ASP A 37 -11.53 -23.65 0.68
N LEU A 38 -11.52 -22.32 0.52
CA LEU A 38 -10.59 -21.61 -0.37
C LEU A 38 -9.14 -21.94 -0.03
N PHE A 39 -8.76 -21.91 1.25
CA PHE A 39 -7.42 -22.24 1.70
C PHE A 39 -7.03 -23.67 1.31
N LYS A 40 -7.89 -24.65 1.57
CA LYS A 40 -7.62 -26.05 1.23
C LYS A 40 -7.39 -26.25 -0.27
N LYS A 41 -8.16 -25.52 -1.10
CA LYS A 41 -8.09 -25.61 -2.54
C LYS A 41 -6.89 -24.87 -3.13
N GLU A 42 -6.64 -23.63 -2.68
CA GLU A 42 -5.75 -22.71 -3.37
C GLU A 42 -4.38 -22.51 -2.66
N TYR A 43 -4.32 -22.74 -1.33
CA TYR A 43 -3.15 -22.38 -0.52
C TYR A 43 -2.59 -23.57 0.30
N LYS A 44 -2.92 -24.79 -0.08
CA LYS A 44 -2.52 -26.03 0.61
C LYS A 44 -1.02 -26.10 0.92
N ARG A 45 -0.16 -25.55 0.01
CA ARG A 45 1.30 -25.49 0.18
C ARG A 45 1.75 -24.79 1.46
N LEU A 46 0.99 -23.84 2.01
CA LEU A 46 1.33 -23.20 3.30
C LEU A 46 1.22 -24.18 4.45
N ALA A 47 0.15 -25.00 4.47
CA ALA A 47 -0.04 -26.02 5.50
C ALA A 47 1.00 -27.14 5.38
N GLU A 48 1.32 -27.55 4.17
CA GLU A 48 2.32 -28.58 3.88
C GLU A 48 3.74 -28.15 4.27
N ALA A 49 4.05 -26.85 4.10
CA ALA A 49 5.32 -26.26 4.53
C ALA A 49 5.35 -25.90 6.02
N GLY A 50 4.22 -26.03 6.74
CA GLY A 50 4.12 -25.62 8.14
C GLY A 50 4.31 -24.11 8.39
N GLN A 51 4.11 -23.27 7.35
CA GLN A 51 4.34 -21.83 7.39
C GLN A 51 3.11 -21.05 7.84
N THR A 52 3.34 -20.05 8.68
CA THR A 52 2.39 -18.99 9.01
C THR A 52 2.81 -17.72 8.27
N TYR A 53 2.03 -17.31 7.26
CA TYR A 53 2.34 -16.14 6.44
C TYR A 53 1.51 -14.93 6.86
N LEU A 54 2.18 -13.90 7.37
CA LEU A 54 1.59 -12.66 7.88
C LEU A 54 2.29 -11.40 7.32
N ASP A 55 2.74 -11.46 6.04
CA ASP A 55 3.34 -10.32 5.32
C ASP A 55 2.58 -9.99 4.02
N PHE A 56 1.24 -10.01 4.06
CA PHE A 56 0.40 -9.76 2.86
C PHE A 56 0.53 -8.34 2.30
N THR A 57 0.84 -7.36 3.12
CA THR A 57 1.13 -5.98 2.64
C THR A 57 2.45 -5.91 1.85
N GLY A 58 3.39 -6.78 2.14
CA GLY A 58 4.63 -6.94 1.37
C GLY A 58 4.36 -7.60 0.01
N GLY A 59 3.50 -8.60 -0.03
CA GLY A 59 3.07 -9.29 -1.23
C GLY A 59 1.97 -10.31 -0.94
N ASN A 60 0.96 -10.39 -1.80
CA ASN A 60 -0.06 -11.43 -1.69
C ASN A 60 0.48 -12.78 -2.15
N LEU A 61 -0.21 -13.85 -1.78
CA LEU A 61 0.05 -15.20 -2.26
C LEU A 61 -0.92 -15.54 -3.39
N HIS A 62 -0.41 -16.17 -4.43
CA HIS A 62 -1.24 -16.63 -5.54
C HIS A 62 -2.01 -17.90 -5.18
N GLY A 63 -3.21 -18.05 -5.70
CA GLY A 63 -3.95 -19.30 -5.68
C GLY A 63 -3.36 -20.32 -6.68
N GLN A 64 -3.52 -21.61 -6.40
CA GLN A 64 -3.06 -22.67 -7.29
C GLN A 64 -3.72 -22.58 -8.67
N SER A 65 -5.01 -22.30 -8.71
CA SER A 65 -5.78 -22.19 -9.96
C SER A 65 -5.25 -21.12 -10.92
N GLN A 66 -4.66 -20.04 -10.41
CA GLN A 66 -4.06 -19.00 -11.24
C GLN A 66 -2.87 -19.54 -12.04
N LEU A 67 -2.02 -20.34 -11.41
CA LEU A 67 -0.87 -20.98 -12.08
C LEU A 67 -1.35 -21.99 -13.11
N ASP A 68 -2.30 -22.86 -12.75
CA ASP A 68 -2.79 -23.92 -13.60
C ASP A 68 -3.44 -23.34 -14.89
N GLU A 69 -4.22 -22.28 -14.75
CA GLU A 69 -4.86 -21.60 -15.88
C GLU A 69 -3.84 -20.91 -16.78
N HIS A 70 -2.88 -20.17 -16.20
CA HIS A 70 -1.84 -19.51 -16.99
C HIS A 70 -0.91 -20.52 -17.68
N PHE A 71 -0.51 -21.57 -16.98
CA PHE A 71 0.29 -22.66 -17.57
C PHE A 71 -0.46 -23.33 -18.73
N LYS A 72 -1.75 -23.60 -18.56
CA LYS A 72 -2.60 -24.15 -19.63
C LYS A 72 -2.64 -23.21 -20.84
N LEU A 73 -2.78 -21.89 -20.64
CA LEU A 73 -2.75 -20.92 -21.71
C LEU A 73 -1.42 -21.00 -22.49
N LEU A 74 -0.29 -20.91 -21.79
CA LEU A 74 1.03 -20.89 -22.42
C LEU A 74 1.40 -22.21 -23.10
N SER A 75 0.92 -23.34 -22.57
CA SER A 75 1.18 -24.68 -23.13
C SER A 75 0.38 -24.97 -24.41
N ASN A 76 -0.75 -24.32 -24.61
CA ASN A 76 -1.66 -24.61 -25.73
C ASN A 76 -1.65 -23.54 -26.83
N GLN A 77 -0.98 -22.38 -26.62
CA GLN A 77 -0.98 -21.28 -27.57
C GLN A 77 0.42 -20.95 -28.07
N VAL A 78 0.49 -20.55 -29.34
CA VAL A 78 1.72 -20.01 -29.93
C VAL A 78 1.63 -18.50 -29.93
N LEU A 79 2.36 -17.85 -29.01
CA LEU A 79 2.34 -16.41 -28.82
C LEU A 79 3.63 -15.78 -29.39
N GLY A 80 3.46 -14.71 -30.17
CA GLY A 80 4.55 -13.95 -30.77
C GLY A 80 4.58 -12.52 -30.23
N ASN A 81 5.67 -11.79 -30.53
CA ASN A 81 5.78 -10.38 -30.18
C ASN A 81 4.59 -9.60 -30.79
N PRO A 82 3.81 -8.84 -30.00
CA PRO A 82 2.72 -7.98 -30.51
C PRO A 82 3.17 -7.01 -31.61
N HIS A 83 2.26 -6.24 -32.16
CA HIS A 83 2.51 -5.23 -33.22
C HIS A 83 2.84 -5.81 -34.61
N SER A 84 2.47 -7.05 -34.91
CA SER A 84 2.54 -7.65 -36.23
C SER A 84 1.22 -8.30 -36.63
N THR A 85 1.00 -8.44 -37.93
CA THR A 85 -0.24 -9.04 -38.48
C THR A 85 -0.20 -10.57 -38.62
N ASN A 86 0.93 -11.22 -38.25
CA ASN A 86 0.98 -12.68 -38.26
C ASN A 86 0.11 -13.28 -37.12
N PRO A 87 -0.37 -14.52 -37.26
CA PRO A 87 -1.34 -15.10 -36.34
C PRO A 87 -0.91 -15.13 -34.88
N SER A 88 0.37 -15.45 -34.61
CA SER A 88 0.91 -15.53 -33.24
C SER A 88 0.98 -14.17 -32.57
N SER A 89 1.34 -13.12 -33.31
CA SER A 89 1.39 -11.74 -32.80
C SER A 89 -0.01 -11.18 -32.61
N GLN A 90 -0.94 -11.46 -33.49
CA GLN A 90 -2.34 -11.04 -33.32
C GLN A 90 -2.95 -11.66 -32.07
N LEU A 91 -2.72 -12.96 -31.83
CA LEU A 91 -3.22 -13.63 -30.63
C LEU A 91 -2.63 -13.00 -29.35
N ALA A 92 -1.32 -12.74 -29.32
CA ALA A 92 -0.67 -12.07 -28.20
C ALA A 92 -1.25 -10.66 -27.97
N THR A 93 -1.49 -9.90 -29.04
CA THR A 93 -2.14 -8.57 -28.96
C THR A 93 -3.53 -8.67 -28.35
N VAL A 94 -4.37 -9.61 -28.81
CA VAL A 94 -5.72 -9.80 -28.24
C VAL A 94 -5.67 -10.12 -26.74
N LEU A 95 -4.80 -11.04 -26.31
CA LEU A 95 -4.68 -11.42 -24.92
C LEU A 95 -4.19 -10.28 -24.02
N VAL A 96 -3.27 -9.43 -24.54
CA VAL A 96 -2.80 -8.24 -23.83
C VAL A 96 -3.92 -7.20 -23.69
N GLU A 97 -4.67 -6.95 -24.76
CA GLU A 97 -5.79 -5.99 -24.72
C GLU A 97 -6.95 -6.51 -23.86
N ASP A 98 -7.26 -7.81 -23.86
CA ASP A 98 -8.22 -8.41 -22.93
C ASP A 98 -7.82 -8.18 -21.47
N ALA A 99 -6.54 -8.34 -21.14
CA ALA A 99 -6.05 -8.06 -19.81
C ALA A 99 -6.14 -6.56 -19.47
N ARG A 100 -5.85 -5.66 -20.43
CA ARG A 100 -5.99 -4.21 -20.27
C ARG A 100 -7.45 -3.81 -20.01
N GLN A 101 -8.38 -4.33 -20.79
CA GLN A 101 -9.81 -4.09 -20.60
C GLN A 101 -10.29 -4.64 -19.25
N LYS A 102 -9.75 -5.80 -18.83
CA LYS A 102 -10.07 -6.35 -17.51
C LYS A 102 -9.61 -5.43 -16.39
N VAL A 103 -8.41 -4.88 -16.47
CA VAL A 103 -7.92 -3.89 -15.49
C VAL A 103 -8.85 -2.68 -15.45
N LEU A 104 -9.16 -2.10 -16.60
CA LEU A 104 -10.04 -0.93 -16.68
C LEU A 104 -11.43 -1.21 -16.11
N SER A 105 -12.03 -2.38 -16.42
CA SER A 105 -13.33 -2.76 -15.90
C SER A 105 -13.32 -3.03 -14.40
N PHE A 106 -12.26 -3.66 -13.87
CA PHE A 106 -12.09 -3.93 -12.43
C PHE A 106 -12.11 -2.66 -11.58
N PHE A 107 -11.55 -1.57 -12.12
CA PHE A 107 -11.53 -0.26 -11.47
C PHE A 107 -12.68 0.67 -11.91
N ASN A 108 -13.62 0.22 -12.74
CA ASN A 108 -14.65 1.06 -13.36
C ASN A 108 -14.04 2.29 -14.09
N ALA A 109 -12.98 2.06 -14.89
CA ALA A 109 -12.14 3.10 -15.48
C ALA A 109 -12.21 3.17 -17.02
N SER A 110 -13.02 2.31 -17.68
CA SER A 110 -12.96 2.08 -19.13
C SER A 110 -13.16 3.34 -19.98
N ASP A 111 -14.04 4.24 -19.57
CA ASP A 111 -14.38 5.43 -20.35
C ASP A 111 -13.40 6.57 -20.15
N ASP A 112 -12.88 6.74 -18.94
CA ASP A 112 -12.17 7.92 -18.50
C ASP A 112 -10.65 7.77 -18.43
N TYR A 113 -10.11 6.52 -18.48
CA TYR A 113 -8.69 6.26 -18.24
C TYR A 113 -8.03 5.46 -19.35
N TYR A 114 -6.72 5.68 -19.50
CA TYR A 114 -5.80 4.73 -20.13
C TYR A 114 -5.15 3.86 -19.06
N CYS A 115 -4.96 2.57 -19.36
CA CYS A 115 -4.12 1.68 -18.57
C CYS A 115 -2.78 1.50 -19.28
N VAL A 116 -1.70 1.96 -18.66
CA VAL A 116 -0.32 1.81 -19.14
C VAL A 116 0.34 0.70 -18.32
N PHE A 117 0.72 -0.41 -18.93
CA PHE A 117 1.44 -1.47 -18.23
C PHE A 117 2.86 -1.05 -17.88
N THR A 118 3.29 -1.40 -16.68
CA THR A 118 4.61 -1.11 -16.12
C THR A 118 5.15 -2.33 -15.39
N GLN A 119 6.42 -2.30 -15.01
CA GLN A 119 7.02 -3.40 -14.23
C GLN A 119 6.43 -3.55 -12.82
N ASN A 120 5.91 -2.49 -12.25
CA ASN A 120 5.28 -2.44 -10.92
C ASN A 120 4.75 -1.01 -10.66
N ALA A 121 4.18 -0.74 -9.48
CA ALA A 121 3.75 0.60 -9.09
C ALA A 121 4.89 1.64 -9.12
N SER A 122 6.13 1.25 -8.76
CA SER A 122 7.28 2.18 -8.86
C SER A 122 7.56 2.61 -10.29
N GLY A 123 7.40 1.70 -11.27
CA GLY A 123 7.48 2.03 -12.69
C GLY A 123 6.38 3.02 -13.12
N ALA A 124 5.16 2.85 -12.60
CA ALA A 124 4.06 3.77 -12.83
C ALA A 124 4.35 5.17 -12.24
N LEU A 125 4.81 5.22 -11.00
CA LEU A 125 5.20 6.45 -10.30
C LEU A 125 6.37 7.16 -10.99
N LYS A 126 7.34 6.39 -11.50
CA LYS A 126 8.45 6.93 -12.30
C LYS A 126 7.97 7.65 -13.56
N ILE A 127 6.99 7.08 -14.28
CA ILE A 127 6.41 7.75 -15.47
C ILE A 127 5.84 9.12 -15.08
N VAL A 128 5.11 9.21 -13.98
CA VAL A 128 4.57 10.49 -13.51
C VAL A 128 5.71 11.44 -13.14
N GLY A 129 6.67 11.04 -12.31
CA GLY A 129 7.80 11.88 -11.92
C GLY A 129 8.61 12.39 -13.12
N GLU A 130 8.91 11.50 -14.07
CA GLU A 130 9.70 11.81 -15.27
C GLU A 130 8.96 12.71 -16.27
N CYS A 131 7.64 12.52 -16.40
CA CYS A 131 6.85 13.15 -17.46
C CYS A 131 5.95 14.29 -16.97
N TYR A 132 5.69 14.44 -15.68
CA TYR A 132 4.93 15.58 -15.17
C TYR A 132 5.70 16.88 -15.45
N PRO A 133 5.04 17.96 -15.93
CA PRO A 133 5.69 19.17 -16.40
C PRO A 133 6.14 20.08 -15.22
N PHE A 134 6.95 19.53 -14.31
CA PHE A 134 7.60 20.35 -13.29
C PHE A 134 8.52 21.38 -13.93
N GLU A 135 8.48 22.59 -13.41
CA GLU A 135 9.31 23.73 -13.79
C GLU A 135 9.41 24.69 -12.60
N GLN A 136 10.17 25.77 -12.71
CA GLN A 136 10.15 26.84 -11.74
C GLN A 136 8.69 27.30 -11.56
N ASP A 137 8.24 27.64 -10.41
CA ASP A 137 6.85 27.95 -10.08
C ASP A 137 5.86 26.76 -10.06
N SER A 138 6.34 25.55 -10.17
CA SER A 138 5.55 24.35 -9.91
C SER A 138 5.69 23.89 -8.43
N PHE A 139 4.69 23.18 -7.95
CA PHE A 139 4.69 22.69 -6.57
C PHE A 139 4.30 21.21 -6.48
N PHE A 140 5.03 20.46 -5.66
CA PHE A 140 4.74 19.08 -5.37
C PHE A 140 4.42 18.89 -3.88
N LEU A 141 3.15 18.57 -3.57
CA LEU A 141 2.68 18.31 -2.22
C LEU A 141 2.58 16.80 -1.97
N LEU A 142 3.10 16.35 -0.84
CA LEU A 142 3.09 14.95 -0.44
C LEU A 142 2.56 14.80 0.98
N LEU A 143 1.96 13.63 1.29
CA LEU A 143 1.79 13.22 2.69
C LEU A 143 3.06 12.56 3.23
N SER A 144 3.31 12.73 4.52
CA SER A 144 4.49 12.18 5.20
C SER A 144 4.56 10.65 5.16
N ASP A 145 3.43 9.94 5.01
CA ASP A 145 3.38 8.47 4.93
C ASP A 145 3.45 7.90 3.51
N ASN A 146 3.95 8.66 2.56
CA ASN A 146 4.19 8.15 1.22
C ASN A 146 5.33 7.12 1.20
N HIS A 147 5.15 6.08 0.38
CA HIS A 147 6.20 5.13 0.07
C HIS A 147 7.37 5.81 -0.67
N ASN A 148 8.60 5.31 -0.49
CA ASN A 148 9.80 5.84 -1.14
C ASN A 148 9.69 6.02 -2.66
N SER A 149 8.88 5.20 -3.34
CA SER A 149 8.66 5.34 -4.78
C SER A 149 7.89 6.61 -5.15
N VAL A 150 7.06 7.14 -4.25
CA VAL A 150 6.40 8.45 -4.38
C VAL A 150 7.35 9.55 -3.94
N ASN A 151 8.04 9.36 -2.79
CA ASN A 151 9.00 10.32 -2.27
C ASN A 151 10.10 10.66 -3.29
N GLY A 152 10.56 9.67 -4.06
CA GLY A 152 11.57 9.85 -5.10
C GLY A 152 11.16 10.78 -6.24
N ILE A 153 9.86 11.07 -6.41
CA ILE A 153 9.37 12.03 -7.41
C ILE A 153 9.86 13.46 -7.10
N ARG A 154 10.11 13.78 -5.84
CA ARG A 154 10.67 15.09 -5.44
C ARG A 154 12.00 15.40 -6.13
N GLU A 155 12.81 14.38 -6.44
CA GLU A 155 14.07 14.58 -7.14
C GLU A 155 13.85 15.06 -8.58
N TYR A 156 12.81 14.58 -9.27
CA TYR A 156 12.41 15.12 -10.57
C TYR A 156 11.85 16.54 -10.45
N ALA A 157 11.10 16.84 -9.39
CA ALA A 157 10.56 18.17 -9.15
C ALA A 157 11.67 19.19 -8.91
N THR A 158 12.55 18.93 -7.93
CA THR A 158 13.65 19.84 -7.55
C THR A 158 14.67 20.04 -8.69
N ASN A 159 15.02 18.98 -9.42
CA ASN A 159 15.92 19.07 -10.57
C ASN A 159 15.36 19.94 -11.73
N ARG A 160 14.06 20.25 -11.69
CA ARG A 160 13.39 21.15 -12.65
C ARG A 160 13.00 22.49 -12.04
N GLY A 161 13.46 22.79 -10.85
CA GLY A 161 13.24 24.07 -10.15
C GLY A 161 11.91 24.14 -9.39
N ALA A 162 11.11 23.07 -9.32
CA ALA A 162 9.89 23.04 -8.53
C ALA A 162 10.19 22.89 -7.04
N SER A 163 9.34 23.46 -6.21
CA SER A 163 9.38 23.26 -4.76
C SER A 163 8.51 22.07 -4.34
N PHE A 164 8.79 21.52 -3.16
CA PHE A 164 7.95 20.47 -2.57
C PHE A 164 7.75 20.68 -1.06
N LYS A 165 6.68 20.08 -0.53
CA LYS A 165 6.40 20.04 0.92
C LYS A 165 5.74 18.71 1.28
N TYR A 166 5.97 18.25 2.51
CA TYR A 166 5.23 17.17 3.14
C TYR A 166 4.21 17.73 4.13
N THR A 167 2.94 17.36 3.97
CA THR A 167 1.93 17.55 5.01
C THR A 167 2.06 16.46 6.05
N SER A 168 1.93 16.83 7.32
CA SER A 168 2.10 15.94 8.46
C SER A 168 0.92 14.99 8.66
N LEU A 169 1.15 13.94 9.45
CA LEU A 169 0.12 13.11 10.04
C LEU A 169 -0.02 13.46 11.53
N GLN A 170 -1.18 13.16 12.09
CA GLN A 170 -1.41 13.22 13.53
C GLN A 170 -0.59 12.13 14.23
N TYR A 171 0.18 12.52 15.25
CA TYR A 171 1.11 11.61 15.93
C TYR A 171 0.43 10.36 16.53
N GLU A 172 -0.76 10.53 17.13
CA GLU A 172 -1.39 9.45 17.91
C GLU A 172 -2.01 8.37 17.03
N ASP A 173 -2.67 8.78 15.93
CA ASP A 173 -3.46 7.86 15.10
C ASP A 173 -2.98 7.73 13.66
N LEU A 174 -1.94 8.46 13.27
CA LEU A 174 -1.33 8.43 11.94
C LEU A 174 -2.31 8.79 10.79
N ARG A 175 -3.38 9.51 11.10
CA ARG A 175 -4.30 10.10 10.12
C ARG A 175 -3.77 11.43 9.63
N ILE A 176 -4.28 11.89 8.51
CA ILE A 176 -3.91 13.20 7.94
C ILE A 176 -4.20 14.32 8.95
N ALA A 177 -3.26 15.25 9.11
CA ALA A 177 -3.48 16.53 9.76
C ALA A 177 -4.32 17.42 8.81
N GLU A 178 -5.65 17.27 8.85
CA GLU A 178 -6.58 17.82 7.85
C GLU A 178 -6.50 19.36 7.73
N ASP A 179 -6.33 20.05 8.84
CA ASP A 179 -6.20 21.52 8.85
C ASP A 179 -4.90 21.96 8.14
N GLU A 180 -3.79 21.24 8.38
CA GLU A 180 -2.54 21.51 7.68
C GLU A 180 -2.66 21.21 6.19
N LEU A 181 -3.27 20.09 5.81
CA LEU A 181 -3.47 19.75 4.40
C LEU A 181 -4.33 20.80 3.68
N ASN A 182 -5.41 21.27 4.31
CA ASN A 182 -6.23 22.34 3.74
C ASN A 182 -5.44 23.63 3.52
N GLN A 183 -4.62 24.03 4.50
CA GLN A 183 -3.73 25.20 4.39
C GLN A 183 -2.70 25.02 3.27
N ASP A 184 -2.10 23.84 3.16
CA ASP A 184 -1.10 23.53 2.14
C ASP A 184 -1.70 23.56 0.72
N LEU A 185 -2.90 23.01 0.56
CA LEU A 185 -3.61 23.05 -0.71
C LEU A 185 -4.00 24.49 -1.13
N ASP A 186 -4.23 25.38 -0.17
CA ASP A 186 -4.56 26.80 -0.42
C ASP A 186 -3.31 27.67 -0.65
N ALA A 187 -2.21 27.37 0.02
CA ALA A 187 -1.00 28.22 0.04
C ALA A 187 -0.34 28.38 -1.33
N HIS A 188 -0.57 27.45 -2.27
CA HIS A 188 0.08 27.42 -3.59
C HIS A 188 -0.92 27.61 -4.74
N ALA A 189 -1.95 28.45 -4.54
CA ALA A 189 -2.98 28.71 -5.54
C ALA A 189 -2.41 29.16 -6.89
N ASP A 190 -1.36 29.99 -6.87
CA ASP A 190 -0.73 30.60 -8.06
C ASP A 190 0.32 29.71 -8.74
N ALA A 191 0.66 28.55 -8.18
CA ALA A 191 1.64 27.66 -8.78
C ALA A 191 1.13 27.11 -10.12
N LYS A 192 2.01 27.12 -11.14
CA LYS A 192 1.66 26.82 -12.55
C LYS A 192 1.27 25.35 -12.76
N ASN A 193 2.04 24.43 -12.20
CA ASN A 193 1.72 23.01 -12.18
C ASN A 193 1.79 22.51 -10.74
N LYS A 194 0.68 21.96 -10.26
CA LYS A 194 0.51 21.51 -8.86
C LYS A 194 0.17 20.03 -8.86
N LEU A 195 1.03 19.23 -8.23
CA LEU A 195 0.80 17.81 -8.05
C LEU A 195 0.67 17.49 -6.57
N PHE A 196 -0.45 16.90 -6.17
CA PHE A 196 -0.65 16.35 -4.83
C PHE A 196 -0.58 14.82 -4.90
N ALA A 197 0.32 14.20 -4.12
CA ALA A 197 0.49 12.74 -4.07
C ALA A 197 0.25 12.19 -2.67
N PHE A 198 -0.61 11.18 -2.57
CA PHE A 198 -0.87 10.50 -1.32
C PHE A 198 -1.21 9.01 -1.52
N PRO A 199 -0.94 8.14 -0.51
CA PRO A 199 -1.35 6.75 -0.57
C PRO A 199 -2.84 6.64 -0.22
N ALA A 200 -3.60 5.83 -0.95
CA ALA A 200 -4.97 5.50 -0.55
C ALA A 200 -5.01 4.74 0.79
N GLN A 201 -3.93 4.01 1.08
CA GLN A 201 -3.69 3.32 2.34
C GLN A 201 -2.19 3.29 2.63
N SER A 202 -1.80 3.65 3.85
CA SER A 202 -0.42 3.50 4.30
C SER A 202 0.03 2.03 4.24
N ASN A 203 1.17 1.78 3.61
CA ASN A 203 1.78 0.46 3.56
C ASN A 203 2.41 0.02 4.90
N VAL A 204 2.43 0.90 5.89
CA VAL A 204 3.02 0.67 7.21
C VAL A 204 1.94 0.54 8.27
N SER A 205 1.17 1.61 8.50
CA SER A 205 0.15 1.65 9.55
C SER A 205 -1.16 0.94 9.15
N GLY A 206 -1.41 0.77 7.84
CA GLY A 206 -2.67 0.31 7.31
C GLY A 206 -3.79 1.36 7.33
N VAL A 207 -3.52 2.58 7.79
CA VAL A 207 -4.49 3.69 7.78
C VAL A 207 -4.91 3.99 6.35
N LYS A 208 -6.22 4.02 6.11
CA LYS A 208 -6.84 4.42 4.84
C LYS A 208 -7.17 5.90 4.90
N HIS A 209 -6.72 6.65 3.92
CA HIS A 209 -7.05 8.06 3.81
C HIS A 209 -8.39 8.27 3.10
N ASP A 210 -9.10 9.33 3.48
CA ASP A 210 -10.36 9.71 2.83
C ASP A 210 -10.09 10.09 1.36
N LEU A 211 -10.67 9.32 0.44
CA LEU A 211 -10.52 9.56 -1.00
C LEU A 211 -11.22 10.84 -1.48
N ASN A 212 -12.06 11.46 -0.67
CA ASN A 212 -12.63 12.78 -0.97
C ASN A 212 -11.56 13.89 -1.06
N TRP A 213 -10.36 13.67 -0.52
CA TRP A 213 -9.23 14.58 -0.73
C TRP A 213 -8.86 14.74 -2.21
N ILE A 214 -9.20 13.77 -3.06
CA ILE A 214 -9.02 13.87 -4.51
C ILE A 214 -9.83 15.03 -5.07
N ALA A 215 -11.15 15.07 -4.80
CA ALA A 215 -12.03 16.14 -5.27
C ALA A 215 -11.65 17.49 -4.65
N LYS A 216 -11.41 17.54 -3.33
CA LYS A 216 -11.00 18.75 -2.61
C LYS A 216 -9.74 19.38 -3.20
N ALA A 217 -8.73 18.57 -3.53
CA ALA A 217 -7.50 19.05 -4.15
C ALA A 217 -7.73 19.51 -5.59
N GLN A 218 -8.52 18.77 -6.38
CA GLN A 218 -8.82 19.11 -7.77
C GLN A 218 -9.64 20.42 -7.86
N GLU A 219 -10.58 20.67 -6.95
CA GLU A 219 -11.32 21.94 -6.86
C GLU A 219 -10.40 23.15 -6.64
N LYS A 220 -9.25 22.95 -5.98
CA LYS A 220 -8.21 23.95 -5.79
C LYS A 220 -7.16 23.96 -6.93
N GLY A 221 -7.42 23.23 -8.02
CA GLY A 221 -6.59 23.19 -9.23
C GLY A 221 -5.36 22.28 -9.16
N TRP A 222 -5.29 21.36 -8.19
CA TRP A 222 -4.24 20.37 -8.11
C TRP A 222 -4.51 19.18 -9.05
N ASP A 223 -3.46 18.63 -9.65
CA ASP A 223 -3.51 17.27 -10.18
C ASP A 223 -3.25 16.29 -9.04
N VAL A 224 -3.92 15.14 -9.07
CA VAL A 224 -3.84 14.18 -7.97
C VAL A 224 -3.24 12.86 -8.44
N LEU A 225 -2.16 12.45 -7.77
CA LEU A 225 -1.52 11.15 -7.89
C LEU A 225 -1.87 10.29 -6.68
N LEU A 226 -2.65 9.23 -6.90
CA LEU A 226 -3.06 8.28 -5.88
C LEU A 226 -2.17 7.03 -5.94
N ASP A 227 -1.41 6.75 -4.89
CA ASP A 227 -0.78 5.43 -4.74
C ASP A 227 -1.78 4.44 -4.15
N ALA A 228 -2.31 3.56 -4.99
CA ALA A 228 -3.31 2.57 -4.61
C ALA A 228 -2.70 1.19 -4.28
N ALA A 229 -1.37 1.04 -4.33
CA ALA A 229 -0.71 -0.27 -4.26
C ALA A 229 -0.98 -1.05 -2.96
N ALA A 230 -1.15 -0.38 -1.82
CA ALA A 230 -1.48 -1.02 -0.55
C ALA A 230 -3.00 -1.10 -0.27
N PHE A 231 -3.82 -0.34 -1.01
CA PHE A 231 -5.27 -0.24 -0.82
C PHE A 231 -6.05 -1.32 -1.57
N VAL A 232 -5.77 -1.47 -2.87
CA VAL A 232 -6.53 -2.33 -3.78
C VAL A 232 -6.47 -3.84 -3.50
N PRO A 233 -5.49 -4.38 -2.76
CA PRO A 233 -5.51 -5.78 -2.35
C PRO A 233 -6.70 -6.16 -1.45
N THR A 234 -7.22 -5.21 -0.68
CA THR A 234 -8.24 -5.47 0.35
C THR A 234 -9.45 -4.54 0.28
N SER A 235 -9.45 -3.57 -0.64
CA SER A 235 -10.48 -2.55 -0.74
C SER A 235 -10.82 -2.24 -2.19
N LYS A 236 -12.11 -2.02 -2.46
CA LYS A 236 -12.58 -1.63 -3.78
C LYS A 236 -12.22 -0.17 -4.06
N LEU A 237 -11.54 0.07 -5.18
CA LEU A 237 -11.34 1.41 -5.73
C LEU A 237 -12.25 1.58 -6.95
N ASN A 238 -13.13 2.58 -6.90
CA ASN A 238 -14.08 2.89 -7.97
C ASN A 238 -13.72 4.23 -8.62
N LEU A 239 -13.17 4.19 -9.84
CA LEU A 239 -12.69 5.39 -10.54
C LEU A 239 -13.82 6.18 -11.25
N THR A 240 -15.07 5.72 -11.21
CA THR A 240 -16.23 6.58 -11.57
C THR A 240 -16.66 7.48 -10.41
N GLU A 241 -16.36 7.06 -9.18
CA GLU A 241 -16.68 7.79 -7.95
C GLU A 241 -15.52 8.70 -7.54
N PHE A 242 -14.34 8.14 -7.37
CA PHE A 242 -13.11 8.86 -7.05
C PHE A 242 -12.25 8.95 -8.32
N LYS A 243 -12.00 10.17 -8.80
CA LYS A 243 -11.40 10.42 -10.12
C LYS A 243 -10.01 11.07 -10.03
N PRO A 244 -9.00 10.44 -9.40
CA PRO A 244 -7.64 10.96 -9.40
C PRO A 244 -7.11 11.05 -10.83
N ASP A 245 -6.13 11.90 -11.06
CA ASP A 245 -5.58 12.09 -12.40
C ASP A 245 -4.62 10.98 -12.79
N PHE A 246 -3.93 10.41 -11.78
CA PHE A 246 -2.96 9.32 -11.94
C PHE A 246 -3.13 8.31 -10.80
N VAL A 247 -3.10 7.00 -11.11
CA VAL A 247 -3.18 5.92 -10.09
C VAL A 247 -2.10 4.89 -10.35
N SER A 248 -1.31 4.58 -9.33
CA SER A 248 -0.31 3.50 -9.39
C SER A 248 -0.84 2.20 -8.78
N VAL A 249 -0.59 1.07 -9.47
CA VAL A 249 -1.04 -0.27 -9.06
C VAL A 249 0.08 -1.29 -9.24
N SER A 250 0.22 -2.22 -8.28
CA SER A 250 1.06 -3.42 -8.40
C SER A 250 0.20 -4.67 -8.31
N PHE A 251 0.18 -5.50 -9.35
CA PHE A 251 -0.72 -6.65 -9.42
C PHE A 251 -0.35 -7.77 -8.44
N TYR A 252 0.94 -8.01 -8.19
CA TYR A 252 1.36 -9.04 -7.23
C TYR A 252 0.88 -8.79 -5.79
N LYS A 253 0.59 -7.54 -5.45
CA LYS A 253 -0.01 -7.21 -4.15
C LYS A 253 -1.48 -7.58 -4.08
N ILE A 254 -2.19 -7.64 -5.22
CA ILE A 254 -3.62 -7.96 -5.28
C ILE A 254 -3.84 -9.47 -5.23
N PHE A 255 -3.13 -10.22 -6.09
CA PHE A 255 -3.38 -11.65 -6.30
C PHE A 255 -2.11 -12.51 -6.39
N GLY A 256 -0.94 -11.98 -6.04
CA GLY A 256 0.32 -12.71 -5.83
C GLY A 256 1.13 -13.05 -7.07
N TYR A 257 0.53 -13.26 -8.22
CA TYR A 257 1.18 -13.68 -9.46
C TYR A 257 0.53 -13.02 -10.69
N PRO A 258 1.32 -12.54 -11.68
CA PRO A 258 2.79 -12.54 -11.70
C PRO A 258 3.40 -11.38 -10.90
N THR A 259 4.67 -11.53 -10.52
CA THR A 259 5.50 -10.40 -10.07
C THR A 259 6.05 -9.65 -11.29
N GLY A 260 6.57 -8.43 -11.09
CA GLY A 260 7.15 -7.67 -12.20
C GLY A 260 6.12 -7.04 -13.13
N LEU A 261 4.86 -7.00 -12.75
CA LEU A 261 3.79 -6.32 -13.48
C LEU A 261 2.97 -5.39 -12.57
N GLY A 262 2.70 -4.20 -13.10
CA GLY A 262 1.85 -3.17 -12.52
C GLY A 262 1.25 -2.32 -13.61
N CYS A 263 0.55 -1.25 -13.24
CA CYS A 263 0.08 -0.27 -14.22
C CYS A 263 0.00 1.14 -13.64
N LEU A 264 0.04 2.12 -14.54
CA LEU A 264 -0.41 3.48 -14.32
C LEU A 264 -1.78 3.65 -15.00
N LEU A 265 -2.80 3.98 -14.22
CA LEU A 265 -4.07 4.44 -14.77
C LEU A 265 -3.99 5.96 -14.90
N VAL A 266 -4.10 6.46 -16.13
CA VAL A 266 -4.00 7.88 -16.46
C VAL A 266 -5.34 8.37 -16.95
N LYS A 267 -5.90 9.41 -16.30
CA LYS A 267 -7.13 10.04 -16.78
C LYS A 267 -6.92 10.60 -18.18
N LYS A 268 -7.79 10.26 -19.13
CA LYS A 268 -7.65 10.62 -20.56
C LYS A 268 -7.47 12.14 -20.75
N SER A 269 -8.19 12.95 -19.98
CA SER A 269 -8.07 14.42 -20.00
C SER A 269 -6.71 14.94 -19.52
N LYS A 270 -5.94 14.13 -18.76
CA LYS A 270 -4.62 14.47 -18.22
C LYS A 270 -3.46 13.77 -18.95
N PHE A 271 -3.78 12.90 -19.91
CA PHE A 271 -2.78 12.11 -20.63
C PHE A 271 -1.74 12.98 -21.32
N ASN A 272 -2.15 14.04 -22.01
CA ASN A 272 -1.27 14.96 -22.69
C ASN A 272 -0.53 15.94 -21.75
N LYS A 273 -0.88 15.99 -20.46
CA LYS A 273 -0.11 16.74 -19.47
C LYS A 273 1.21 16.05 -19.15
N LEU A 274 1.29 14.72 -19.32
CA LEU A 274 2.54 13.97 -19.18
C LEU A 274 3.39 14.14 -20.44
N VAL A 275 4.48 14.90 -20.33
CA VAL A 275 5.38 15.24 -21.44
C VAL A 275 6.54 14.25 -21.47
N LYS A 276 6.44 13.25 -22.35
CA LYS A 276 7.54 12.31 -22.59
C LYS A 276 8.64 12.99 -23.41
N ARG A 277 9.86 13.05 -22.86
CA ARG A 277 10.99 13.76 -23.47
C ARG A 277 11.88 12.92 -24.37
N TRP A 278 11.66 11.61 -24.40
CA TRP A 278 12.40 10.66 -25.20
C TRP A 278 11.45 9.58 -25.72
N PHE A 279 11.91 8.77 -26.67
CA PHE A 279 11.12 7.68 -27.21
C PHE A 279 11.90 6.37 -27.21
N ALA A 280 11.19 5.22 -27.16
CA ALA A 280 11.79 3.89 -27.14
C ALA A 280 10.83 2.87 -27.77
N GLY A 281 11.32 2.09 -28.74
CA GLY A 281 10.54 1.04 -29.38
C GLY A 281 9.21 1.56 -29.96
N GLY A 282 8.11 0.90 -29.61
CA GLY A 282 6.75 1.21 -30.10
C GLY A 282 6.09 2.47 -29.53
N THR A 283 6.80 3.30 -28.76
CA THR A 283 6.21 4.53 -28.16
C THR A 283 5.99 5.66 -29.19
N VAL A 284 6.34 5.44 -30.43
CA VAL A 284 6.20 6.37 -31.55
C VAL A 284 5.34 5.79 -32.66
N THR A 285 4.56 6.65 -33.33
CA THR A 285 3.87 6.30 -34.58
C THR A 285 4.79 6.44 -35.78
N LEU A 286 5.78 7.32 -35.71
CA LEU A 286 6.78 7.55 -36.73
C LEU A 286 8.04 8.13 -36.11
N ALA A 287 9.20 7.68 -36.56
CA ALA A 287 10.48 8.31 -36.26
C ALA A 287 11.38 8.33 -37.52
N SER A 288 12.20 9.37 -37.70
CA SER A 288 13.15 9.51 -38.77
C SER A 288 14.54 9.73 -38.21
N VAL A 289 15.52 9.02 -38.75
CA VAL A 289 16.93 9.21 -38.44
C VAL A 289 17.47 10.44 -39.22
N ASN A 290 17.15 10.55 -40.50
CA ASN A 290 17.66 11.63 -41.34
C ASN A 290 17.09 13.00 -40.99
N ALA A 291 15.80 13.06 -40.63
CA ALA A 291 15.13 14.29 -40.22
C ALA A 291 15.27 14.61 -38.74
N ALA A 292 15.83 13.71 -37.94
CA ALA A 292 15.92 13.80 -36.45
C ALA A 292 14.59 14.21 -35.80
N HIS A 293 13.49 13.67 -36.28
CA HIS A 293 12.13 14.00 -35.85
C HIS A 293 11.30 12.74 -35.58
N HIS A 294 10.31 12.85 -34.70
CA HIS A 294 9.42 11.74 -34.33
C HIS A 294 8.04 12.23 -33.91
N TYR A 295 7.05 11.35 -33.98
CA TYR A 295 5.71 11.54 -33.41
C TYR A 295 5.43 10.45 -32.41
N LEU A 296 5.11 10.85 -31.17
CA LEU A 296 4.74 9.91 -30.09
C LEU A 296 3.35 9.31 -30.33
N ALA A 297 3.12 8.10 -29.85
CA ALA A 297 1.80 7.48 -29.86
C ALA A 297 0.79 8.30 -29.03
N ASN A 298 -0.49 8.26 -29.40
CA ASN A 298 -1.56 9.03 -28.77
C ASN A 298 -2.41 8.21 -27.76
N ASN A 299 -1.94 7.01 -27.43
CA ASN A 299 -2.60 6.07 -26.51
C ASN A 299 -1.58 5.56 -25.48
N HIS A 300 -1.96 4.53 -24.71
CA HIS A 300 -1.13 3.90 -23.69
C HIS A 300 0.29 3.52 -24.16
N GLU A 301 0.44 3.15 -25.44
CA GLU A 301 1.73 2.77 -26.04
C GLU A 301 2.80 3.86 -25.86
N ARG A 302 2.41 5.15 -25.77
CA ARG A 302 3.35 6.27 -25.51
C ARG A 302 4.27 6.00 -24.32
N PHE A 303 3.79 5.32 -23.29
CA PHE A 303 4.52 5.11 -22.05
C PHE A 303 4.95 3.65 -21.81
N GLU A 304 4.61 2.73 -22.70
CA GLU A 304 5.05 1.33 -22.67
C GLU A 304 6.36 1.19 -23.44
N ASN A 305 7.49 1.29 -22.70
CA ASN A 305 8.83 1.34 -23.30
C ASN A 305 9.32 -0.05 -23.72
N GLY A 306 9.53 -0.26 -25.00
CA GLY A 306 9.99 -1.53 -25.56
C GLY A 306 8.89 -2.59 -25.62
N THR A 307 9.29 -3.84 -25.85
CA THR A 307 8.35 -4.96 -25.88
C THR A 307 7.81 -5.24 -24.48
N ILE A 308 6.49 -5.18 -24.33
CA ILE A 308 5.80 -5.50 -23.09
C ILE A 308 5.87 -7.01 -22.79
N ASP A 309 5.66 -7.39 -21.54
CA ASP A 309 5.59 -8.81 -21.15
C ASP A 309 4.29 -9.48 -21.62
N TYR A 310 4.19 -9.73 -22.93
CA TYR A 310 3.00 -10.29 -23.58
C TYR A 310 2.71 -11.74 -23.17
N LEU A 311 3.64 -12.42 -22.50
CA LEU A 311 3.42 -13.75 -21.90
C LEU A 311 2.86 -13.63 -20.49
N GLY A 312 3.34 -12.69 -19.68
CA GLY A 312 2.90 -12.50 -18.29
C GLY A 312 1.63 -11.67 -18.15
N ILE A 313 1.39 -10.68 -19.02
CA ILE A 313 0.22 -9.79 -18.93
C ILE A 313 -1.12 -10.55 -18.93
N PRO A 314 -1.33 -11.61 -19.72
CA PRO A 314 -2.58 -12.40 -19.65
C PRO A 314 -2.89 -12.97 -18.26
N ALA A 315 -1.87 -13.26 -17.44
CA ALA A 315 -2.07 -13.70 -16.06
C ALA A 315 -2.70 -12.63 -15.15
N ILE A 316 -2.65 -11.34 -15.54
CA ILE A 316 -3.34 -10.26 -14.82
C ILE A 316 -4.87 -10.47 -14.89
N LYS A 317 -5.39 -10.80 -16.09
CA LYS A 317 -6.81 -11.09 -16.24
C LYS A 317 -7.23 -12.28 -15.37
N ILE A 318 -6.44 -13.36 -15.41
CA ILE A 318 -6.67 -14.56 -14.59
C ILE A 318 -6.70 -14.20 -13.10
N GLY A 319 -5.74 -13.41 -12.64
CA GLY A 319 -5.66 -12.96 -11.24
C GLY A 319 -6.83 -12.07 -10.82
N LEU A 320 -7.26 -11.15 -11.67
CA LEU A 320 -8.43 -10.29 -11.40
C LEU A 320 -9.73 -11.07 -11.41
N ASP A 321 -9.91 -12.03 -12.36
CA ASP A 321 -11.05 -12.95 -12.38
C ASP A 321 -11.10 -13.79 -11.09
N TYR A 322 -9.93 -14.26 -10.61
CA TYR A 322 -9.82 -14.97 -9.35
C TYR A 322 -10.28 -14.11 -8.15
N ILE A 323 -9.83 -12.87 -8.04
CA ILE A 323 -10.27 -11.93 -6.97
C ILE A 323 -11.78 -11.64 -7.06
N GLU A 324 -12.30 -11.42 -8.25
CA GLU A 324 -13.75 -11.21 -8.44
C GLU A 324 -14.58 -12.44 -8.06
N SER A 325 -14.07 -13.65 -8.31
CA SER A 325 -14.74 -14.91 -7.92
C SER A 325 -14.87 -15.04 -6.39
N ILE A 326 -13.91 -14.49 -5.63
CA ILE A 326 -13.98 -14.42 -4.17
C ILE A 326 -14.94 -13.29 -3.75
N GLY A 327 -14.86 -12.16 -4.41
CA GLY A 327 -15.63 -10.94 -4.14
C GLY A 327 -14.92 -9.99 -3.17
N MET A 328 -14.66 -8.76 -3.62
CA MET A 328 -13.91 -7.76 -2.86
C MET A 328 -14.56 -7.40 -1.51
N SER A 329 -15.89 -7.33 -1.43
CA SER A 329 -16.59 -7.08 -0.15
C SER A 329 -16.32 -8.19 0.86
N ARG A 330 -16.39 -9.44 0.43
CA ARG A 330 -16.10 -10.62 1.28
C ARG A 330 -14.65 -10.63 1.75
N ILE A 331 -13.70 -10.25 0.87
CA ILE A 331 -12.29 -10.09 1.24
C ILE A 331 -12.16 -9.00 2.30
N ASN A 332 -12.76 -7.85 2.09
CA ASN A 332 -12.66 -6.71 3.02
C ASN A 332 -13.24 -7.03 4.40
N GLU A 333 -14.43 -7.64 4.46
CA GLU A 333 -15.06 -8.06 5.72
C GLU A 333 -14.18 -9.07 6.46
N ARG A 334 -13.69 -10.10 5.78
CA ARG A 334 -12.80 -11.11 6.37
C ARG A 334 -11.51 -10.48 6.92
N ILE A 335 -10.86 -9.61 6.16
CA ILE A 335 -9.62 -8.94 6.55
C ILE A 335 -9.84 -8.03 7.76
N THR A 336 -10.97 -7.31 7.78
CA THR A 336 -11.34 -6.43 8.90
C THR A 336 -11.52 -7.23 10.19
N ASP A 337 -12.20 -8.36 10.14
CA ASP A 337 -12.41 -9.20 11.31
C ASP A 337 -11.10 -9.82 11.83
N LEU A 338 -10.27 -10.36 10.91
CA LEU A 338 -8.97 -10.95 11.25
C LEU A 338 -8.07 -9.94 11.97
N ILE A 339 -7.95 -8.71 11.41
CA ILE A 339 -7.05 -7.72 11.97
C ILE A 339 -7.55 -7.13 13.27
N ASN A 340 -8.87 -6.97 13.43
CA ASN A 340 -9.48 -6.52 14.68
C ASN A 340 -9.38 -7.58 15.78
N TYR A 341 -9.58 -8.85 15.44
CA TYR A 341 -9.32 -9.95 16.37
C TYR A 341 -7.86 -9.93 16.85
N LEU A 342 -6.91 -9.83 15.93
CA LEU A 342 -5.50 -9.77 16.28
C LEU A 342 -5.18 -8.55 17.16
N TYR A 343 -5.68 -7.37 16.81
CA TYR A 343 -5.50 -6.14 17.57
C TYR A 343 -5.97 -6.29 19.02
N GLN A 344 -7.16 -6.85 19.23
CA GLN A 344 -7.72 -7.08 20.57
C GLN A 344 -6.86 -8.05 21.38
N GLN A 345 -6.41 -9.16 20.77
CA GLN A 345 -5.61 -10.17 21.46
C GLN A 345 -4.21 -9.70 21.85
N LEU A 346 -3.64 -8.75 21.10
CA LEU A 346 -2.30 -8.23 21.34
C LEU A 346 -2.31 -7.01 22.27
N GLY A 347 -3.34 -6.16 22.20
CA GLY A 347 -3.39 -4.88 22.92
C GLY A 347 -3.39 -5.01 24.45
N ASP A 348 -3.88 -6.12 24.98
CA ASP A 348 -4.01 -6.35 26.42
C ASP A 348 -2.84 -7.15 27.02
N LEU A 349 -1.81 -7.49 26.23
CA LEU A 349 -0.68 -8.28 26.72
C LEU A 349 0.24 -7.47 27.62
N LYS A 350 0.30 -7.86 28.89
CA LYS A 350 1.12 -7.20 29.92
C LYS A 350 2.01 -8.21 30.65
N HIS A 351 3.19 -7.76 31.01
CA HIS A 351 4.07 -8.45 31.93
C HIS A 351 3.48 -8.52 33.35
N ASP A 352 4.01 -9.39 34.19
CA ASP A 352 3.55 -9.56 35.58
C ASP A 352 3.66 -8.28 36.44
N ASN A 353 4.59 -7.37 36.07
CA ASN A 353 4.74 -6.06 36.67
C ASN A 353 3.76 -4.99 36.19
N GLY A 354 2.86 -5.35 35.23
CA GLY A 354 1.85 -4.46 34.67
C GLY A 354 2.28 -3.65 33.44
N ASN A 355 3.56 -3.68 33.06
CA ASN A 355 4.05 -3.00 31.87
C ASN A 355 3.56 -3.70 30.60
N ASN A 356 3.29 -2.92 29.55
CA ASN A 356 2.84 -3.47 28.27
C ASN A 356 3.98 -4.20 27.55
N LEU A 357 3.69 -5.41 27.06
CA LEU A 357 4.61 -6.13 26.15
C LEU A 357 4.70 -5.47 24.77
N ILE A 358 3.61 -4.88 24.30
CA ILE A 358 3.49 -4.34 22.93
C ILE A 358 2.97 -2.92 22.97
N LYS A 359 3.54 -2.06 22.10
CA LYS A 359 2.94 -0.80 21.70
C LYS A 359 2.51 -0.92 20.23
N ILE A 360 1.20 -0.89 19.97
CA ILE A 360 0.65 -0.82 18.62
C ILE A 360 0.49 0.66 18.24
N PHE A 361 0.88 1.02 17.01
CA PHE A 361 0.73 2.36 16.48
C PHE A 361 -0.48 2.47 15.57
N GLY A 362 -1.06 3.66 15.47
CA GLY A 362 -2.22 3.98 14.64
C GLY A 362 -3.53 4.00 15.42
N PRO A 363 -4.68 4.14 14.71
CA PRO A 363 -5.96 4.48 15.34
C PRO A 363 -6.46 3.41 16.32
N ILE A 364 -6.81 3.82 17.52
CA ILE A 364 -7.39 2.94 18.55
C ILE A 364 -8.81 2.51 18.17
N ASP A 365 -9.56 3.39 17.53
CA ASP A 365 -10.95 3.13 17.10
C ASP A 365 -11.04 2.14 15.92
N ARG A 366 -9.91 1.83 15.28
CA ARG A 366 -9.79 0.92 14.14
C ARG A 366 -10.68 1.26 12.95
N GLN A 367 -11.20 2.47 12.87
CA GLN A 367 -11.93 2.94 11.70
C GLN A 367 -10.98 3.27 10.56
N LEU A 368 -11.39 2.99 9.33
CA LEU A 368 -10.59 3.23 8.13
C LEU A 368 -9.16 2.65 8.23
N VAL A 369 -9.04 1.41 8.69
CA VAL A 369 -7.77 0.68 8.73
C VAL A 369 -7.89 -0.59 7.90
N GLY A 370 -6.83 -0.90 7.16
CA GLY A 370 -6.70 -2.14 6.40
C GLY A 370 -6.16 -3.29 7.22
N GLY A 371 -5.77 -4.37 6.53
CA GLY A 371 -5.31 -5.61 7.14
C GLY A 371 -3.88 -5.57 7.71
N THR A 372 -3.43 -4.44 8.27
CA THR A 372 -2.04 -4.23 8.70
C THR A 372 -1.99 -3.71 10.13
N LEU A 373 -1.08 -4.24 10.93
CA LEU A 373 -0.68 -3.71 12.24
C LEU A 373 0.83 -3.45 12.24
N ILE A 374 1.22 -2.35 12.85
CA ILE A 374 2.61 -2.01 13.13
C ILE A 374 2.80 -1.88 14.64
N MET A 375 3.87 -2.46 15.17
CA MET A 375 4.08 -2.53 16.61
C MET A 375 5.55 -2.62 16.99
N ASN A 376 5.84 -2.23 18.23
CA ASN A 376 7.11 -2.48 18.91
C ASN A 376 6.89 -3.32 20.17
N PHE A 377 7.89 -4.14 20.49
CA PHE A 377 7.88 -5.03 21.64
C PHE A 377 8.80 -4.48 22.74
N PHE A 378 8.42 -4.69 24.00
CA PHE A 378 9.15 -4.19 25.16
C PHE A 378 9.33 -5.32 26.20
N ASP A 379 10.42 -5.29 26.93
CA ASP A 379 10.64 -6.20 28.05
C ASP A 379 9.95 -5.69 29.33
N PRO A 380 9.99 -6.45 30.46
CA PRO A 380 9.37 -6.03 31.72
C PRO A 380 9.86 -4.67 32.24
N GLU A 381 11.09 -4.28 31.96
CA GLU A 381 11.68 -3.00 32.35
C GLU A 381 11.35 -1.85 31.38
N GLY A 382 10.59 -2.14 30.31
CA GLY A 382 10.22 -1.17 29.29
C GLY A 382 11.32 -0.91 28.26
N LYS A 383 12.34 -1.76 28.19
CA LYS A 383 13.37 -1.69 27.18
C LYS A 383 12.85 -2.29 25.86
N PRO A 384 12.99 -1.60 24.73
CA PRO A 384 12.51 -2.12 23.46
C PRO A 384 13.35 -3.31 22.99
N TYR A 385 12.68 -4.34 22.47
CA TYR A 385 13.36 -5.37 21.69
C TYR A 385 13.77 -4.83 20.33
N PRO A 386 15.00 -5.06 19.84
CA PRO A 386 15.36 -4.80 18.46
C PRO A 386 14.42 -5.56 17.52
N PHE A 387 13.83 -4.89 16.55
CA PHE A 387 12.86 -5.49 15.65
C PHE A 387 13.45 -6.65 14.84
N GLU A 388 14.76 -6.60 14.54
CA GLU A 388 15.49 -7.68 13.88
C GLU A 388 15.47 -8.97 14.70
N LYS A 389 15.52 -8.85 16.04
CA LYS A 389 15.45 -10.01 16.94
C LYS A 389 14.07 -10.62 16.99
N ILE A 390 13.03 -9.78 16.98
CA ILE A 390 11.64 -10.27 16.88
C ILE A 390 11.45 -11.05 15.58
N GLU A 391 11.94 -10.53 14.46
CA GLU A 391 11.87 -11.20 13.16
C GLU A 391 12.70 -12.51 13.15
N GLU A 392 13.91 -12.49 13.68
CA GLU A 392 14.74 -13.72 13.82
C GLU A 392 14.04 -14.81 14.64
N MET A 393 13.40 -14.43 15.76
CA MET A 393 12.66 -15.36 16.62
C MET A 393 11.41 -15.91 15.94
N ALA A 394 10.68 -15.08 15.19
CA ALA A 394 9.52 -15.48 14.40
C ALA A 394 9.93 -16.44 13.27
N ASN A 395 11.02 -16.14 12.56
CA ASN A 395 11.57 -16.98 11.49
C ASN A 395 11.92 -18.40 11.98
N LYS A 396 12.45 -18.55 13.20
CA LYS A 396 12.72 -19.85 13.81
C LYS A 396 11.46 -20.70 14.03
N GLN A 397 10.28 -20.06 14.07
CA GLN A 397 8.98 -20.71 14.20
C GLN A 397 8.20 -20.73 12.87
N LEU A 398 8.85 -20.47 11.74
CA LEU A 398 8.27 -20.41 10.41
C LEU A 398 7.10 -19.41 10.31
N ILE A 399 7.19 -18.30 11.06
CA ILE A 399 6.25 -17.18 11.00
C ILE A 399 6.86 -16.07 10.17
N SER A 400 6.28 -15.81 8.99
CA SER A 400 6.71 -14.76 8.09
C SER A 400 6.03 -13.44 8.45
N ILE A 401 6.80 -12.55 9.04
CA ILE A 401 6.46 -11.14 9.32
C ILE A 401 7.51 -10.25 8.65
N ARG A 402 7.36 -8.96 8.74
CA ARG A 402 8.35 -8.02 8.22
C ARG A 402 8.73 -7.00 9.28
N SER A 403 10.00 -6.56 9.26
CA SER A 403 10.54 -5.58 10.20
C SER A 403 11.29 -4.47 9.48
N GLY A 404 11.49 -3.32 10.16
CA GLY A 404 12.21 -2.16 9.67
C GLY A 404 11.33 -0.95 9.39
N CYS A 405 11.73 -0.08 8.43
CA CYS A 405 10.99 1.14 8.05
C CYS A 405 10.10 0.99 6.81
N PHE A 406 10.05 -0.18 6.19
CA PHE A 406 9.11 -0.57 5.11
C PHE A 406 9.10 0.35 3.88
N CYS A 407 10.24 0.96 3.54
CA CYS A 407 10.34 1.96 2.48
C CYS A 407 9.36 3.15 2.68
N ASN A 408 9.06 3.50 3.92
CA ASN A 408 8.20 4.61 4.32
C ASN A 408 8.81 5.29 5.54
N PRO A 409 9.81 6.17 5.32
CA PRO A 409 10.56 6.79 6.40
C PRO A 409 9.71 7.70 7.28
N GLY A 410 8.70 8.36 6.73
CA GLY A 410 7.89 9.33 7.47
C GLY A 410 7.13 8.70 8.65
N ILE A 411 6.54 7.51 8.48
CA ILE A 411 5.91 6.80 9.61
C ILE A 411 6.95 6.42 10.67
N ASP A 412 8.14 6.00 10.26
CA ASP A 412 9.21 5.65 11.18
C ASP A 412 9.71 6.88 11.95
N GLU A 413 9.83 8.03 11.28
CA GLU A 413 10.21 9.31 11.89
C GLU A 413 9.17 9.80 12.90
N ILE A 414 7.88 9.72 12.56
CA ILE A 414 6.77 10.08 13.44
C ILE A 414 6.75 9.18 14.68
N ASN A 415 6.75 7.86 14.49
CA ASN A 415 6.62 6.89 15.58
C ASN A 415 7.77 6.96 16.60
N ASN A 416 8.95 7.35 16.14
CA ASN A 416 10.17 7.44 16.95
C ASN A 416 10.55 8.90 17.32
N CYS A 417 9.66 9.86 17.07
CA CYS A 417 9.85 11.27 17.39
C CYS A 417 11.19 11.81 16.90
N VAL A 418 11.55 11.53 15.66
CA VAL A 418 12.78 12.00 15.04
C VAL A 418 12.55 13.39 14.45
N THR A 419 13.40 14.34 14.83
CA THR A 419 13.25 15.73 14.40
C THR A 419 14.02 16.02 13.11
N THR A 420 13.62 17.09 12.42
CA THR A 420 14.31 17.58 11.22
C THR A 420 15.79 17.93 11.51
N ASP A 421 16.08 18.52 12.68
CA ASP A 421 17.45 18.91 13.06
C ASP A 421 18.34 17.69 13.26
N GLU A 422 17.82 16.63 13.91
CA GLU A 422 18.53 15.37 14.09
C GLU A 422 18.87 14.71 12.75
N LEU A 423 17.90 14.65 11.83
CA LEU A 423 18.13 14.11 10.49
C LEU A 423 19.10 14.97 9.67
N SER A 424 18.93 16.28 9.71
CA SER A 424 19.84 17.20 9.03
C SER A 424 21.27 17.05 9.56
N GLY A 425 21.46 16.92 10.88
CA GLY A 425 22.75 16.64 11.49
C GLY A 425 23.39 15.36 10.99
N TYR A 426 22.58 14.28 10.83
CA TYR A 426 23.08 13.02 10.27
C TYR A 426 23.50 13.17 8.80
N PHE A 427 22.61 13.67 7.94
CA PHE A 427 22.84 13.75 6.51
C PHE A 427 23.92 14.76 6.08
N THR A 428 24.10 15.86 6.84
CA THR A 428 25.14 16.85 6.56
C THR A 428 26.51 16.45 7.07
N SER A 429 26.60 15.49 7.98
CA SER A 429 27.87 15.03 8.57
C SER A 429 28.64 14.02 7.70
N ARG A 430 28.04 13.55 6.59
CA ARG A 430 28.61 12.46 5.78
C ARG A 430 28.05 12.43 4.36
N ASP A 431 28.81 11.88 3.44
CA ASP A 431 28.40 11.71 2.03
C ASP A 431 27.61 10.40 1.79
N ASN A 432 27.81 9.40 2.65
CA ASN A 432 27.17 8.09 2.58
C ASN A 432 26.75 7.64 3.98
N GLY A 433 25.73 6.84 4.06
CA GLY A 433 25.26 6.29 5.32
C GLY A 433 24.33 5.11 5.13
N ASN A 434 24.11 4.38 6.21
CA ASN A 434 23.15 3.28 6.26
C ASN A 434 22.25 3.40 7.50
N TYR A 435 21.26 2.55 7.55
CA TYR A 435 20.25 2.57 8.60
C TYR A 435 20.82 2.36 10.00
N ASN A 436 21.74 1.40 10.18
CA ASN A 436 22.33 1.11 11.49
C ASN A 436 23.20 2.27 12.00
N GLU A 437 24.00 2.89 11.13
CA GLU A 437 24.78 4.08 11.47
C GLU A 437 23.88 5.25 11.89
N MET A 438 22.70 5.39 11.26
CA MET A 438 21.74 6.43 11.66
C MET A 438 21.14 6.14 13.03
N VAL A 439 20.79 4.88 13.33
CA VAL A 439 20.31 4.46 14.66
C VAL A 439 21.35 4.77 15.73
N GLU A 440 22.63 4.42 15.49
CA GLU A 440 23.73 4.71 16.40
C GLU A 440 23.95 6.23 16.60
N PHE A 441 23.88 7.00 15.52
CA PHE A 441 24.04 8.46 15.59
C PHE A 441 22.91 9.13 16.38
N LEU A 442 21.67 8.75 16.11
CA LEU A 442 20.49 9.36 16.74
C LEU A 442 20.27 8.87 18.18
N GLN A 443 20.85 7.73 18.57
CA GLN A 443 20.57 7.04 19.83
C GLN A 443 19.07 6.85 20.09
N LYS A 444 18.30 6.70 19.01
CA LYS A 444 16.85 6.48 19.01
C LYS A 444 16.52 5.16 18.32
N MET A 445 15.57 4.43 18.88
CA MET A 445 15.02 3.29 18.20
C MET A 445 14.40 3.72 16.88
N ARG A 446 14.65 2.94 15.84
CA ARG A 446 14.09 3.12 14.50
C ARG A 446 13.47 1.80 14.05
N GLY A 447 12.50 1.88 13.14
CA GLY A 447 11.81 0.69 12.64
C GLY A 447 10.76 0.13 13.60
N ALA A 448 10.06 -0.86 13.11
CA ALA A 448 9.02 -1.57 13.83
C ALA A 448 8.82 -2.97 13.24
N THR A 449 7.99 -3.79 13.90
CA THR A 449 7.48 -5.04 13.37
C THR A 449 6.12 -4.81 12.73
N ARG A 450 5.93 -5.29 11.50
CA ARG A 450 4.67 -5.23 10.78
C ARG A 450 4.10 -6.63 10.57
N VAL A 451 2.83 -6.78 10.92
CA VAL A 451 2.03 -7.98 10.66
C VAL A 451 0.87 -7.60 9.75
N SER A 452 0.62 -8.38 8.73
CA SER A 452 -0.51 -8.14 7.84
C SER A 452 -1.20 -9.43 7.43
N VAL A 453 -2.53 -9.38 7.41
CA VAL A 453 -3.41 -10.49 7.06
C VAL A 453 -3.91 -10.38 5.63
N GLY A 454 -4.26 -11.51 5.02
CA GLY A 454 -4.75 -11.58 3.65
C GLY A 454 -5.74 -12.72 3.44
N ILE A 455 -6.10 -12.95 2.16
CA ILE A 455 -7.11 -13.95 1.77
C ILE A 455 -6.78 -15.38 2.18
N ALA A 456 -5.50 -15.72 2.35
CA ALA A 456 -5.06 -17.03 2.80
C ALA A 456 -4.86 -17.14 4.32
N THR A 457 -5.10 -16.07 5.09
CA THR A 457 -4.92 -16.09 6.55
C THR A 457 -6.05 -16.86 7.23
N ARG A 458 -5.66 -17.82 8.06
CA ARG A 458 -6.58 -18.60 8.88
C ARG A 458 -6.54 -18.10 10.34
N GLU A 459 -7.56 -18.44 11.12
CA GLU A 459 -7.60 -18.20 12.57
C GLU A 459 -6.38 -18.83 13.27
N LYS A 460 -6.03 -20.06 12.89
CA LYS A 460 -4.83 -20.76 13.40
C LYS A 460 -3.53 -19.97 13.18
N ASP A 461 -3.41 -19.25 12.08
CA ASP A 461 -2.22 -18.46 11.79
C ASP A 461 -2.09 -17.28 12.76
N LEU A 462 -3.23 -16.66 13.15
CA LEU A 462 -3.27 -15.62 14.17
C LEU A 462 -2.99 -16.21 15.57
N GLU A 463 -3.58 -17.35 15.91
CA GLU A 463 -3.31 -18.05 17.17
C GLU A 463 -1.81 -18.40 17.31
N THR A 464 -1.18 -18.83 16.22
CA THR A 464 0.27 -19.11 16.19
C THR A 464 1.09 -17.84 16.49
N PHE A 465 0.74 -16.73 15.90
CA PHE A 465 1.43 -15.45 16.15
C PHE A 465 1.16 -14.93 17.58
N ILE A 466 -0.07 -15.04 18.06
CA ILE A 466 -0.43 -14.67 19.46
C ILE A 466 0.35 -15.54 20.45
N TYR A 467 0.47 -16.85 20.21
CA TYR A 467 1.27 -17.74 21.06
C TYR A 467 2.75 -17.37 21.04
N PHE A 468 3.32 -17.10 19.85
CA PHE A 468 4.68 -16.59 19.71
C PHE A 468 4.86 -15.31 20.54
N THR A 469 3.95 -14.36 20.42
CA THR A 469 3.99 -13.09 21.15
C THR A 469 3.94 -13.31 22.66
N LYS A 470 3.01 -14.15 23.15
CA LYS A 470 2.91 -14.51 24.56
C LYS A 470 4.18 -15.17 25.10
N SER A 471 4.96 -15.84 24.26
CA SER A 471 6.23 -16.45 24.68
C SER A 471 7.31 -15.43 25.07
N LEU A 472 7.10 -14.14 24.77
CA LEU A 472 7.99 -13.02 25.14
C LEU A 472 7.63 -12.41 26.51
N LEU A 473 6.49 -12.79 27.10
CA LEU A 473 6.10 -12.29 28.41
C LEU A 473 7.17 -12.60 29.47
N ASN A 474 7.45 -11.62 30.34
CA ASN A 474 8.40 -11.69 31.45
C ASN A 474 9.84 -12.06 31.06
N ARG A 475 10.19 -11.91 29.80
CA ARG A 475 11.57 -12.13 29.34
C ARG A 475 12.32 -10.81 29.29
N PRO A 476 13.54 -10.73 29.84
CA PRO A 476 14.39 -9.57 29.69
C PRO A 476 14.92 -9.49 28.25
N CYS A 477 15.11 -8.26 27.76
CA CYS A 477 15.79 -7.99 26.50
C CYS A 477 17.31 -8.13 26.71
N SER A 478 17.78 -9.36 26.90
CA SER A 478 19.21 -9.69 27.00
C SER A 478 19.74 -10.18 25.66
N PHE A 479 20.32 -9.24 24.87
CA PHE A 479 21.03 -9.55 23.63
C PHE A 479 22.37 -8.84 23.60
#